data_0401ef30083cd949aaba62bcab424116
#
_entry.id   0401ef30083cd949aaba62bcab424116
#
_cell.length_a   1.000
_cell.length_b   1.000
_cell.length_c   1.000
_cell.angle_alpha   90.00
_cell.angle_beta   90.00
_cell.angle_gamma   90.00
#
_symmetry.space_group_name_H-M   'P 1'
#
loop_
_entity.id
_entity.type
_entity.pdbx_description
1 polymer ?
#
loop_
_entity_poly.entity_id
_entity_poly.type
_entity_poly.pdbx_seq_one_letter_code
_entity_poly.pdbx_strand_id
1 'polypeptide(L)'
;MRFLVITEPQFTNNEAAIIAQLLHWGTDLVHLRKPEGSAKELAKLIEAIPTVYHNRLVLHDHFDLAAHFTLHGLHLNRRNSVLPPNHKGTVSQSCH
;
A
#
# COMPACT_ATOMS: atom_id res chain seq x y z
N MET A 1 -0.02 -12.32 17.02
CA MET A 1 -0.75 -12.51 15.76
C MET A 1 -0.69 -11.23 14.93
N ARG A 2 -0.41 -11.37 13.64
CA ARG A 2 -0.35 -10.20 12.74
C ARG A 2 -1.66 -10.09 11.96
N PHE A 3 -2.24 -8.90 11.97
CA PHE A 3 -3.44 -8.60 11.18
C PHE A 3 -3.05 -7.89 9.91
N LEU A 4 -3.56 -8.38 8.78
CA LEU A 4 -3.28 -7.84 7.48
C LEU A 4 -4.61 -7.59 6.76
N VAL A 5 -4.76 -6.38 6.21
CA VAL A 5 -5.95 -5.98 5.47
C VAL A 5 -5.53 -5.64 4.03
N ILE A 6 -6.31 -6.12 3.06
CA ILE A 6 -6.11 -5.76 1.65
C ILE A 6 -7.28 -4.86 1.25
N THR A 7 -6.98 -3.70 0.66
CA THR A 7 -8.03 -2.75 0.28
C THR A 7 -8.86 -3.26 -0.88
N GLU A 8 -10.07 -2.70 -1.02
CA GLU A 8 -10.89 -2.91 -2.21
C GLU A 8 -10.12 -2.43 -3.45
N PRO A 9 -10.35 -3.08 -4.62
CA PRO A 9 -9.67 -2.66 -5.85
C PRO A 9 -10.04 -1.24 -6.29
N GLN A 10 -11.19 -0.75 -5.88
CA GLN A 10 -11.69 0.57 -6.24
C GLN A 10 -11.46 1.58 -5.13
N PHE A 11 -11.34 2.86 -5.50
CA PHE A 11 -11.24 3.93 -4.52
C PHE A 11 -12.63 4.27 -4.00
N THR A 12 -12.74 4.45 -2.69
CA THR A 12 -14.00 4.82 -2.04
C THR A 12 -13.85 6.14 -1.30
N ASN A 13 -14.99 6.80 -1.06
CA ASN A 13 -14.99 8.01 -0.23
C ASN A 13 -14.54 7.64 1.19
N ASN A 14 -13.72 8.50 1.79
CA ASN A 14 -13.20 8.31 3.15
C ASN A 14 -12.30 7.08 3.32
N GLU A 15 -11.78 6.51 2.24
CA GLU A 15 -10.93 5.33 2.32
C GLU A 15 -9.70 5.58 3.19
N ALA A 16 -9.06 6.75 3.05
CA ALA A 16 -7.89 7.09 3.86
C ALA A 16 -8.23 7.13 5.35
N ALA A 17 -9.39 7.67 5.70
CA ALA A 17 -9.83 7.73 7.09
C ALA A 17 -10.10 6.33 7.64
N ILE A 18 -10.70 5.46 6.85
CA ILE A 18 -10.96 4.08 7.24
C ILE A 18 -9.64 3.33 7.47
N ILE A 19 -8.70 3.49 6.55
CA ILE A 19 -7.38 2.85 6.66
C ILE A 19 -6.66 3.34 7.93
N ALA A 20 -6.66 4.64 8.16
CA ALA A 20 -6.03 5.21 9.35
C ALA A 20 -6.66 4.67 10.62
N GLN A 21 -7.97 4.51 10.65
CA GLN A 21 -8.68 3.98 11.80
C GLN A 21 -8.33 2.52 12.05
N LEU A 22 -8.26 1.71 11.00
CA LEU A 22 -7.85 0.32 11.11
C LEU A 22 -6.44 0.20 11.70
N LEU A 23 -5.52 1.05 11.24
CA LEU A 23 -4.15 1.06 11.73
C LEU A 23 -4.09 1.54 13.18
N HIS A 24 -4.91 2.52 13.54
CA HIS A 24 -5.00 3.00 14.91
C HIS A 24 -5.51 1.90 15.87
N TRP A 25 -6.41 1.05 15.40
CA TRP A 25 -6.97 -0.04 16.20
C TRP A 25 -6.10 -1.28 16.27
N GLY A 26 -4.96 -1.31 15.59
CA GLY A 26 -3.99 -2.38 15.75
C GLY A 26 -3.76 -3.28 14.54
N THR A 27 -4.31 -2.92 13.37
CA THR A 27 -3.97 -3.62 12.13
C THR A 27 -2.48 -3.44 11.86
N ASP A 28 -1.76 -4.54 11.63
CA ASP A 28 -0.31 -4.49 11.45
C ASP A 28 0.08 -3.93 10.09
N LEU A 29 -0.55 -4.40 9.02
CA LEU A 29 -0.24 -4.00 7.65
C LEU A 29 -1.52 -3.77 6.86
N VAL A 30 -1.51 -2.76 5.99
CA VAL A 30 -2.57 -2.54 5.01
C VAL A 30 -1.94 -2.61 3.62
N HIS A 31 -2.42 -3.54 2.81
CA HIS A 31 -1.98 -3.71 1.43
C HIS A 31 -2.87 -2.88 0.51
N LEU A 32 -2.27 -1.94 -0.21
CA LEU A 32 -2.99 -1.07 -1.14
C LEU A 32 -3.00 -1.74 -2.51
N ARG A 33 -4.13 -2.35 -2.85
CA ARG A 33 -4.32 -3.05 -4.13
C ARG A 33 -5.28 -2.27 -5.01
N LYS A 34 -4.73 -1.52 -5.97
CA LYS A 34 -5.49 -0.64 -6.85
C LYS A 34 -5.11 -0.90 -8.32
N PRO A 35 -5.47 -2.07 -8.89
CA PRO A 35 -5.01 -2.45 -10.23
C PRO A 35 -5.51 -1.53 -11.33
N GLU A 36 -6.69 -0.91 -11.15
CA GLU A 36 -7.27 -0.01 -12.13
C GLU A 36 -7.01 1.46 -11.83
N GLY A 37 -6.39 1.78 -10.69
CA GLY A 37 -6.13 3.15 -10.28
C GLY A 37 -4.87 3.70 -10.91
N SER A 38 -4.81 5.04 -11.08
CA SER A 38 -3.60 5.71 -11.53
C SER A 38 -2.64 5.91 -10.37
N ALA A 39 -1.35 6.11 -10.69
CA ALA A 39 -0.36 6.43 -9.67
C ALA A 39 -0.74 7.72 -8.92
N LYS A 40 -1.31 8.70 -9.64
CA LYS A 40 -1.74 9.96 -9.04
C LYS A 40 -2.84 9.76 -8.01
N GLU A 41 -3.84 8.91 -8.31
CA GLU A 41 -4.91 8.61 -7.38
C GLU A 41 -4.39 7.88 -6.14
N LEU A 42 -3.51 6.92 -6.34
CA LEU A 42 -2.91 6.18 -5.23
C LEU A 42 -2.04 7.09 -4.36
N ALA A 43 -1.27 7.99 -4.98
CA ALA A 43 -0.47 8.96 -4.23
C ALA A 43 -1.35 9.85 -3.37
N LYS A 44 -2.49 10.31 -3.90
CA LYS A 44 -3.44 11.12 -3.12
C LYS A 44 -3.98 10.34 -1.92
N LEU A 45 -4.28 9.07 -2.10
CA LEU A 45 -4.75 8.23 -0.99
C LEU A 45 -3.68 8.13 0.10
N ILE A 46 -2.44 7.87 -0.28
CA ILE A 46 -1.33 7.76 0.68
C ILE A 46 -1.12 9.08 1.41
N GLU A 47 -1.15 10.20 0.68
CA GLU A 47 -0.98 11.52 1.28
C GLU A 47 -2.08 11.86 2.30
N ALA A 48 -3.30 11.35 2.07
CA ALA A 48 -4.42 11.57 2.98
C ALA A 48 -4.31 10.71 4.25
N ILE A 49 -3.47 9.67 4.25
CA ILE A 49 -3.22 8.85 5.43
C ILE A 49 -2.12 9.51 6.24
N PRO A 50 -2.28 9.66 7.58
CA PRO A 50 -1.24 10.26 8.41
C PRO A 50 0.12 9.60 8.22
N THR A 51 1.17 10.41 8.11
CA THR A 51 2.53 9.94 7.83
C THR A 51 3.01 8.88 8.82
N VAL A 52 2.57 8.97 10.07
CA VAL A 52 2.96 8.03 11.12
C VAL A 52 2.56 6.58 10.78
N TYR A 53 1.59 6.39 9.88
CA TYR A 53 1.12 5.07 9.46
C TYR A 53 1.74 4.58 8.15
N HIS A 54 2.49 5.43 7.42
CA HIS A 54 3.02 5.06 6.11
C HIS A 54 3.90 3.83 6.15
N ASN A 55 4.66 3.62 7.21
CA ASN A 55 5.54 2.46 7.37
C ASN A 55 4.77 1.14 7.58
N ARG A 56 3.44 1.18 7.58
CA ARG A 56 2.59 0.00 7.69
C ARG A 56 1.76 -0.23 6.43
N LEU A 57 2.08 0.49 5.34
CA LEU A 57 1.42 0.35 4.05
C LEU A 57 2.29 -0.46 3.10
N VAL A 58 1.66 -1.33 2.30
CA VAL A 58 2.33 -2.16 1.31
C VAL A 58 1.65 -1.93 -0.04
N LEU A 59 2.45 -1.73 -1.10
CA LEU A 59 1.93 -1.50 -2.45
C LEU A 59 1.86 -2.81 -3.24
N HIS A 60 0.74 -3.02 -3.93
CA HIS A 60 0.57 -4.08 -4.91
C HIS A 60 0.75 -3.56 -6.34
N ASP A 61 0.62 -2.25 -6.54
CA ASP A 61 0.65 -1.59 -7.84
C ASP A 61 1.44 -0.30 -7.72
N HIS A 62 1.90 0.25 -8.86
CA HIS A 62 2.60 1.55 -8.90
C HIS A 62 3.79 1.60 -7.94
N PHE A 63 4.69 0.64 -8.06
CA PHE A 63 5.83 0.49 -7.16
C PHE A 63 6.76 1.70 -7.12
N ASP A 64 6.75 2.52 -8.18
CA ASP A 64 7.54 3.75 -8.23
C ASP A 64 7.19 4.74 -7.12
N LEU A 65 5.98 4.66 -6.57
CA LEU A 65 5.57 5.51 -5.45
C LEU A 65 6.38 5.23 -4.18
N ALA A 66 6.98 4.05 -4.07
CA ALA A 66 7.83 3.74 -2.91
C ALA A 66 9.05 4.65 -2.81
N ALA A 67 9.44 5.32 -3.92
CA ALA A 67 10.52 6.30 -3.90
C ALA A 67 10.11 7.63 -3.28
N HIS A 68 8.80 7.91 -3.19
CA HIS A 68 8.27 9.17 -2.69
C HIS A 68 7.70 9.09 -1.27
N PHE A 69 7.45 7.88 -0.79
CA PHE A 69 6.86 7.65 0.53
C PHE A 69 7.65 6.60 1.28
N THR A 70 7.75 6.76 2.60
CA THR A 70 8.37 5.74 3.45
C THR A 70 7.33 4.67 3.79
N LEU A 71 7.27 3.64 2.96
CA LEU A 71 6.29 2.56 3.09
C LEU A 71 6.93 1.32 3.70
N HIS A 72 6.08 0.37 4.14
CA HIS A 72 6.58 -0.89 4.68
C HIS A 72 7.28 -1.72 3.59
N GLY A 73 6.67 -1.83 2.41
CA GLY A 73 7.28 -2.59 1.33
C GLY A 73 6.38 -2.74 0.11
N LEU A 74 6.74 -3.69 -0.72
CA LEU A 74 6.04 -4.00 -1.97
C LEU A 74 5.59 -5.45 -1.96
N HIS A 75 4.47 -5.73 -2.64
CA HIS A 75 3.96 -7.08 -2.83
C HIS A 75 3.97 -7.41 -4.32
N LEU A 76 4.85 -8.33 -4.74
CA LEU A 76 4.93 -8.75 -6.12
C LEU A 76 3.76 -9.64 -6.49
N ASN A 77 3.28 -9.49 -7.72
CA ASN A 77 2.15 -10.28 -8.23
C ASN A 77 2.30 -10.41 -9.74
N ARG A 78 1.32 -11.06 -10.40
CA ARG A 78 1.40 -11.28 -11.85
C ARG A 78 1.48 -10.00 -12.66
N ARG A 79 0.79 -8.94 -12.19
CA ARG A 79 0.78 -7.65 -12.89
C ARG A 79 2.09 -6.90 -12.69
N ASN A 80 2.71 -7.08 -11.51
CA ASN A 80 3.89 -6.34 -11.10
C ASN A 80 4.88 -7.32 -10.47
N SER A 81 5.71 -7.92 -11.29
CA SER A 81 6.64 -8.97 -10.87
C SER A 81 8.08 -8.50 -10.77
N VAL A 82 8.36 -7.25 -11.11
CA VAL A 82 9.72 -6.70 -11.13
C VAL A 82 9.83 -5.58 -10.10
N LEU A 83 10.87 -5.64 -9.26
CA LEU A 83 11.15 -4.59 -8.30
C LEU A 83 11.73 -3.36 -9.00
N PRO A 84 11.33 -2.15 -8.57
CA PRO A 84 11.98 -0.94 -9.06
C PRO A 84 13.44 -0.90 -8.59
N PRO A 85 14.33 -0.26 -9.37
CA PRO A 85 15.72 -0.06 -8.94
C PRO A 85 15.76 0.70 -7.61
N ASN A 86 16.74 0.38 -6.78
CA ASN A 86 16.96 1.07 -5.51
C ASN A 86 15.81 0.96 -4.52
N HIS A 87 14.98 -0.09 -4.65
CA HIS A 87 13.91 -0.30 -3.70
C HIS A 87 14.46 -0.56 -2.30
N LYS A 88 13.88 0.10 -1.31
CA LYS A 88 14.16 -0.11 0.11
C LYS A 88 12.88 -0.59 0.78
N GLY A 89 13.02 -1.47 1.77
CA GLY A 89 11.88 -2.00 2.51
C GLY A 89 11.65 -3.48 2.21
N THR A 90 10.55 -4.00 2.71
CA THR A 90 10.24 -5.43 2.56
C THR A 90 9.62 -5.74 1.22
N VAL A 91 9.69 -7.00 0.83
CA VAL A 91 9.09 -7.52 -0.41
C VAL A 91 8.31 -8.78 -0.07
N SER A 92 7.11 -8.88 -0.59
CA SER A 92 6.31 -10.11 -0.51
C SER A 92 5.83 -10.47 -1.92
N GLN A 93 5.32 -11.66 -2.08
CA GLN A 93 4.89 -12.14 -3.39
C GLN A 93 3.66 -13.03 -3.27
N SER A 94 2.72 -12.83 -4.21
CA SER A 94 1.56 -13.71 -4.32
C SER A 94 1.97 -15.08 -4.84
N CYS A 95 1.33 -16.12 -4.32
CA CYS A 95 1.61 -17.51 -4.72
C CYS A 95 0.69 -17.96 -5.86
N HIS A 96 0.63 -17.21 -6.91
CA HIS A 96 -0.25 -17.54 -8.06
C HIS A 96 0.56 -17.88 -9.27
#